data_a38dcd371cf3e13f524fbb791a7f669d
#
_entry.id   a38dcd371cf3e13f524fbb791a7f669d
#
_cell.length_a   1.000
_cell.length_b   1.000
_cell.length_c   1.000
_cell.angle_alpha   90.00
_cell.angle_beta   90.00
_cell.angle_gamma   90.00
#
_symmetry.space_group_name_H-M   'P 1'
#
loop_
_entity.id
_entity.type
_entity.pdbx_description
1 polymer ?
#
loop_
_entity_poly.entity_id
_entity_poly.type
_entity_poly.pdbx_seq_one_letter_code
_entity_poly.pdbx_strand_id
1 'polypeptide(L)'
;MVIYRTHLNINIYNMYTVDELEDRLIDLAFAEDIGDGDHTTLCCIPEDAMGKSHLLIKEDGILAGVEVAKRVFARFDPTMEVVVLIQDGTPVKKGDIAMIVTGKVRSLLQTERLMLNIMQRMSGIATMTNRYVKLLEGTGTHVLDTRKTTPGMRMLEKQAVKIGGGMNHRIGLFDMI
;
A
#
# COMPACT_ATOMS: atom_id res chain seq x y z
N MET A 1 -10.36 34.05 -6.75
CA MET A 1 -9.42 33.17 -7.47
C MET A 1 -9.81 33.22 -8.94
N VAL A 2 -9.04 33.94 -9.77
CA VAL A 2 -9.30 34.07 -11.21
C VAL A 2 -8.60 32.90 -11.93
N ILE A 3 -9.40 32.06 -12.57
CA ILE A 3 -8.85 30.92 -13.34
C ILE A 3 -8.74 31.40 -14.79
N TYR A 4 -7.52 31.64 -15.26
CA TYR A 4 -7.26 31.87 -16.67
C TYR A 4 -7.36 30.52 -17.43
N ARG A 5 -8.30 30.46 -18.38
CA ARG A 5 -8.41 29.37 -19.34
C ARG A 5 -7.28 29.50 -20.36
N THR A 6 -6.15 28.86 -20.11
CA THR A 6 -5.21 28.59 -21.18
C THR A 6 -5.68 27.33 -21.92
N HIS A 7 -5.82 27.41 -23.24
CA HIS A 7 -6.12 26.26 -24.11
C HIS A 7 -4.90 25.34 -24.17
N LEU A 8 -4.65 24.60 -23.10
CA LEU A 8 -3.82 23.43 -23.18
C LEU A 8 -4.72 22.28 -23.66
N ASN A 9 -4.59 21.88 -24.91
CA ASN A 9 -5.08 20.58 -25.41
C ASN A 9 -4.29 19.48 -24.71
N ILE A 10 -4.46 19.31 -23.42
CA ILE A 10 -4.01 18.13 -22.72
C ILE A 10 -5.08 17.08 -23.00
N ASN A 11 -4.71 16.05 -23.74
CA ASN A 11 -5.55 14.87 -23.94
C ASN A 11 -5.64 14.13 -22.58
N ILE A 12 -6.56 14.57 -21.70
CA ILE A 12 -6.68 14.16 -20.29
C ILE A 12 -7.32 12.76 -20.17
N TYR A 13 -7.61 12.11 -21.27
CA TYR A 13 -8.35 10.85 -21.33
C TYR A 13 -7.49 9.58 -21.46
N ASN A 14 -6.22 9.62 -21.07
CA ASN A 14 -5.58 8.36 -20.69
C ASN A 14 -6.04 8.03 -19.26
N MET A 15 -7.16 7.34 -19.12
CA MET A 15 -7.57 6.80 -17.83
C MET A 15 -6.58 5.70 -17.47
N TYR A 16 -5.70 5.99 -16.52
CA TYR A 16 -4.88 4.96 -15.89
C TYR A 16 -5.79 3.98 -15.15
N THR A 17 -5.52 2.71 -15.29
CA THR A 17 -6.11 1.67 -14.45
C THR A 17 -5.67 1.84 -13.00
N VAL A 18 -6.35 1.18 -12.06
CA VAL A 18 -5.93 1.16 -10.65
C VAL A 18 -4.50 0.62 -10.54
N ASP A 19 -4.21 -0.45 -11.27
CA ASP A 19 -2.90 -1.08 -11.30
C ASP A 19 -1.78 -0.13 -11.79
N GLU A 20 -2.03 0.61 -12.85
CA GLU A 20 -1.08 1.59 -13.37
C GLU A 20 -0.85 2.76 -12.39
N LEU A 21 -1.89 3.17 -11.66
CA LEU A 21 -1.75 4.20 -10.62
C LEU A 21 -0.93 3.71 -9.42
N GLU A 22 -1.12 2.45 -9.01
CA GLU A 22 -0.34 1.82 -7.95
C GLU A 22 1.13 1.65 -8.36
N ASP A 23 1.40 1.17 -9.58
CA ASP A 23 2.76 1.04 -10.10
C ASP A 23 3.50 2.38 -10.12
N ARG A 24 2.84 3.44 -10.59
CA ARG A 24 3.41 4.79 -10.58
C ARG A 24 3.70 5.32 -9.19
N LEU A 25 2.82 5.02 -8.23
CA LEU A 25 3.05 5.37 -6.83
C LEU A 25 4.28 4.65 -6.28
N ILE A 26 4.41 3.36 -6.55
CA ILE A 26 5.56 2.55 -6.13
C ILE A 26 6.85 3.07 -6.76
N ASP A 27 6.84 3.34 -8.07
CA ASP A 27 8.01 3.88 -8.79
C ASP A 27 8.44 5.24 -8.23
N LEU A 28 7.48 6.15 -7.98
CA LEU A 28 7.76 7.45 -7.41
C LEU A 28 8.34 7.33 -6.00
N ALA A 29 7.77 6.43 -5.19
CA ALA A 29 8.23 6.22 -3.81
C ALA A 29 9.65 5.60 -3.77
N PHE A 30 9.99 4.70 -4.67
CA PHE A 30 11.37 4.21 -4.81
C PHE A 30 12.33 5.32 -5.27
N ALA A 31 11.92 6.16 -6.21
CA ALA A 31 12.73 7.28 -6.66
C ALA A 31 12.95 8.32 -5.54
N GLU A 32 11.96 8.54 -4.67
CA GLU A 32 12.04 9.42 -3.50
C GLU A 32 12.97 8.87 -2.42
N ASP A 33 12.87 7.57 -2.11
CA ASP A 33 13.56 6.97 -0.95
C ASP A 33 15.00 6.53 -1.30
N ILE A 34 15.24 6.05 -2.50
CA ILE A 34 16.53 5.50 -2.92
C ILE A 34 17.40 6.54 -3.64
N GLY A 35 16.78 7.43 -4.43
CA GLY A 35 17.49 8.46 -5.21
C GLY A 35 18.55 7.87 -6.13
N ASP A 36 19.80 8.28 -5.94
CA ASP A 36 20.98 7.80 -6.67
C ASP A 36 21.61 6.54 -6.06
N GLY A 37 21.07 6.01 -4.96
CA GLY A 37 21.46 4.74 -4.35
C GLY A 37 21.42 4.73 -2.83
N ASP A 38 21.11 3.56 -2.26
CA ASP A 38 21.28 3.29 -0.82
C ASP A 38 22.78 3.04 -0.53
N HIS A 39 23.51 4.11 -0.33
CA HIS A 39 24.97 4.06 -0.16
C HIS A 39 25.41 3.18 1.01
N THR A 40 24.65 3.15 2.10
CA THR A 40 24.96 2.33 3.26
C THR A 40 24.86 0.84 2.92
N THR A 41 23.75 0.43 2.34
CA THR A 41 23.55 -0.96 1.93
C THR A 41 24.57 -1.39 0.86
N LEU A 42 24.82 -0.52 -0.13
CA LEU A 42 25.76 -0.81 -1.20
C LEU A 42 27.21 -0.96 -0.70
N CYS A 43 27.61 -0.19 0.32
CA CYS A 43 28.94 -0.27 0.90
C CYS A 43 29.14 -1.45 1.86
N CYS A 44 28.09 -1.78 2.64
CA CYS A 44 28.22 -2.72 3.75
C CYS A 44 27.82 -4.14 3.42
N ILE A 45 26.97 -4.35 2.41
CA ILE A 45 26.39 -5.67 2.08
C ILE A 45 26.99 -6.18 0.76
N PRO A 46 27.55 -7.41 0.74
CA PRO A 46 27.96 -8.04 -0.52
C PRO A 46 26.79 -8.20 -1.50
N GLU A 47 27.07 -8.11 -2.79
CA GLU A 47 26.03 -8.15 -3.84
C GLU A 47 25.29 -9.48 -3.90
N ASP A 48 25.98 -10.57 -3.59
CA ASP A 48 25.48 -11.95 -3.62
C ASP A 48 24.92 -12.43 -2.28
N ALA A 49 24.95 -11.58 -1.24
CA ALA A 49 24.42 -11.91 0.07
C ALA A 49 22.92 -12.20 0.01
N MET A 50 22.53 -13.42 0.42
CA MET A 50 21.13 -13.85 0.52
C MET A 50 20.66 -13.80 1.95
N GLY A 51 19.37 -13.46 2.14
CA GLY A 51 18.79 -13.34 3.47
C GLY A 51 17.30 -13.68 3.50
N LYS A 52 16.76 -13.71 4.71
CA LYS A 52 15.35 -13.94 5.00
C LYS A 52 14.87 -12.92 6.02
N SER A 53 13.76 -12.26 5.74
CA SER A 53 13.10 -11.34 6.65
C SER A 53 11.70 -11.83 7.03
N HIS A 54 11.18 -11.34 8.15
CA HIS A 54 9.83 -11.64 8.66
C HIS A 54 9.08 -10.34 8.90
N LEU A 55 7.87 -10.26 8.37
CA LEU A 55 6.95 -9.16 8.71
C LEU A 55 6.29 -9.47 10.04
N LEU A 56 6.78 -8.82 11.12
CA LEU A 56 6.29 -9.00 12.47
C LEU A 56 5.24 -7.94 12.81
N ILE A 57 4.08 -8.38 13.27
CA ILE A 57 2.98 -7.50 13.72
C ILE A 57 3.34 -6.88 15.08
N LYS A 58 3.24 -5.57 15.20
CA LYS A 58 3.60 -4.81 16.41
C LYS A 58 2.40 -4.41 17.27
N GLU A 59 1.20 -4.38 16.68
CA GLU A 59 -0.06 -4.01 17.35
C GLU A 59 -1.23 -4.85 16.83
N ASP A 60 -2.26 -5.02 17.67
CA ASP A 60 -3.49 -5.72 17.29
C ASP A 60 -4.30 -4.89 16.29
N GLY A 61 -4.87 -5.53 15.28
CA GLY A 61 -5.66 -4.83 14.26
C GLY A 61 -6.15 -5.72 13.13
N ILE A 62 -6.46 -5.09 12.01
CA ILE A 62 -6.79 -5.76 10.74
C ILE A 62 -5.61 -5.57 9.80
N LEU A 63 -5.04 -6.66 9.32
CA LEU A 63 -3.95 -6.62 8.35
C LEU A 63 -4.47 -6.14 7.00
N ALA A 64 -3.75 -5.20 6.38
CA ALA A 64 -4.06 -4.73 5.04
C ALA A 64 -2.81 -4.29 4.28
N GLY A 65 -2.78 -4.55 2.96
CA GLY A 65 -1.69 -4.19 2.07
C GLY A 65 -0.76 -5.35 1.70
N VAL A 66 -1.14 -6.58 1.98
CA VAL A 66 -0.36 -7.79 1.64
C VAL A 66 -0.13 -7.88 0.13
N GLU A 67 -1.19 -7.70 -0.68
CA GLU A 67 -1.06 -7.76 -2.14
C GLU A 67 -0.22 -6.60 -2.68
N VAL A 68 -0.34 -5.40 -2.10
CA VAL A 68 0.50 -4.26 -2.48
C VAL A 68 1.97 -4.50 -2.10
N ALA A 69 2.23 -5.09 -0.93
CA ALA A 69 3.59 -5.46 -0.52
C ALA A 69 4.25 -6.44 -1.49
N LYS A 70 3.52 -7.48 -1.94
CA LYS A 70 3.99 -8.40 -2.98
C LYS A 70 4.36 -7.64 -4.27
N ARG A 71 3.55 -6.68 -4.66
CA ARG A 71 3.79 -5.84 -5.83
C ARG A 71 5.03 -4.97 -5.66
N VAL A 72 5.24 -4.38 -4.47
CA VAL A 72 6.47 -3.63 -4.14
C VAL A 72 7.71 -4.49 -4.32
N PHE A 73 7.73 -5.71 -3.76
CA PHE A 73 8.86 -6.62 -3.89
C PHE A 73 9.09 -7.03 -5.34
N ALA A 74 8.05 -7.48 -6.04
CA ALA A 74 8.16 -7.92 -7.44
C ALA A 74 8.62 -6.81 -8.40
N ARG A 75 8.24 -5.56 -8.12
CA ARG A 75 8.64 -4.42 -8.94
C ARG A 75 10.09 -4.02 -8.73
N PHE A 76 10.62 -4.20 -7.54
CA PHE A 76 12.02 -3.89 -7.21
C PHE A 76 12.97 -5.01 -7.64
N ASP A 77 12.66 -6.24 -7.25
CA ASP A 77 13.46 -7.43 -7.56
C ASP A 77 12.53 -8.65 -7.71
N PRO A 78 12.20 -9.04 -8.94
CA PRO A 78 11.29 -10.15 -9.22
C PRO A 78 11.83 -11.52 -8.78
N THR A 79 13.09 -11.61 -8.35
CA THR A 79 13.68 -12.87 -7.83
C THR A 79 13.39 -13.09 -6.36
N MET A 80 12.80 -12.12 -5.66
CA MET A 80 12.42 -12.26 -4.26
C MET A 80 11.25 -13.24 -4.10
N GLU A 81 11.38 -14.16 -3.17
CA GLU A 81 10.33 -15.12 -2.82
C GLU A 81 9.53 -14.61 -1.63
N VAL A 82 8.21 -14.48 -1.81
CA VAL A 82 7.29 -13.97 -0.79
C VAL A 82 6.33 -15.07 -0.36
N VAL A 83 6.41 -15.49 0.89
CA VAL A 83 5.49 -16.46 1.51
C VAL A 83 4.54 -15.68 2.42
N VAL A 84 3.26 -15.60 2.04
CA VAL A 84 2.21 -14.97 2.82
C VAL A 84 1.64 -15.97 3.82
N LEU A 85 1.69 -15.65 5.11
CA LEU A 85 1.14 -16.46 6.19
C LEU A 85 -0.23 -15.97 6.65
N ILE A 86 -0.48 -14.65 6.57
CA ILE A 86 -1.75 -14.04 6.96
C ILE A 86 -2.19 -13.13 5.81
N GLN A 87 -3.45 -13.28 5.41
CA GLN A 87 -4.05 -12.54 4.29
C GLN A 87 -4.64 -11.19 4.72
N ASP A 88 -4.87 -10.31 3.76
CA ASP A 88 -5.60 -9.06 3.96
C ASP A 88 -6.99 -9.30 4.58
N GLY A 89 -7.41 -8.41 5.48
CA GLY A 89 -8.69 -8.50 6.19
C GLY A 89 -8.68 -9.39 7.42
N THR A 90 -7.61 -10.12 7.68
CA THR A 90 -7.49 -10.99 8.85
C THR A 90 -7.21 -10.18 10.11
N PRO A 91 -7.93 -10.40 11.23
CA PRO A 91 -7.55 -9.89 12.53
C PRO A 91 -6.19 -10.45 12.96
N VAL A 92 -5.29 -9.58 13.36
CA VAL A 92 -3.93 -9.95 13.79
C VAL A 92 -3.64 -9.46 15.20
N LYS A 93 -2.69 -10.11 15.86
CA LYS A 93 -2.20 -9.76 17.19
C LYS A 93 -0.73 -9.41 17.16
N LYS A 94 -0.32 -8.63 18.16
CA LYS A 94 1.09 -8.35 18.39
C LYS A 94 1.88 -9.65 18.57
N GLY A 95 2.94 -9.79 17.76
CA GLY A 95 3.80 -10.99 17.74
C GLY A 95 3.51 -11.95 16.60
N ASP A 96 2.40 -11.80 15.88
CA ASP A 96 2.13 -12.62 14.69
C ASP A 96 3.15 -12.32 13.59
N ILE A 97 3.47 -13.35 12.79
CA ILE A 97 4.29 -13.22 11.58
C ILE A 97 3.35 -13.29 10.38
N ALA A 98 3.21 -12.17 9.66
CA ALA A 98 2.28 -12.08 8.54
C ALA A 98 2.89 -12.55 7.21
N MET A 99 4.19 -12.40 7.04
CA MET A 99 4.86 -12.68 5.77
C MET A 99 6.33 -13.05 6.01
N ILE A 100 6.86 -13.88 5.14
CA ILE A 100 8.30 -14.21 5.07
C ILE A 100 8.78 -13.84 3.68
N VAL A 101 9.89 -13.11 3.60
CA VAL A 101 10.50 -12.70 2.33
C VAL A 101 11.93 -13.17 2.28
N THR A 102 12.30 -13.89 1.21
CA THR A 102 13.65 -14.41 0.96
C THR A 102 14.20 -13.81 -0.33
N GLY A 103 15.43 -13.34 -0.33
CA GLY A 103 16.06 -12.76 -1.50
C GLY A 103 17.41 -12.15 -1.20
N LYS A 104 17.92 -11.34 -2.12
CA LYS A 104 19.16 -10.59 -1.89
C LYS A 104 18.98 -9.64 -0.72
N VAL A 105 19.95 -9.61 0.20
CA VAL A 105 19.89 -8.74 1.39
C VAL A 105 19.77 -7.26 0.98
N ARG A 106 20.45 -6.85 -0.10
CA ARG A 106 20.34 -5.50 -0.65
C ARG A 106 18.90 -5.17 -1.05
N SER A 107 18.22 -6.08 -1.76
CA SER A 107 16.82 -5.89 -2.17
C SER A 107 15.87 -5.87 -0.97
N LEU A 108 16.08 -6.74 0.03
CA LEU A 108 15.30 -6.75 1.27
C LEU A 108 15.36 -5.40 2.00
N LEU A 109 16.57 -4.85 2.19
CA LEU A 109 16.79 -3.59 2.91
C LEU A 109 16.20 -2.38 2.17
N GLN A 110 16.36 -2.33 0.84
CA GLN A 110 15.88 -1.20 0.04
C GLN A 110 14.36 -1.17 -0.16
N THR A 111 13.68 -2.31 -0.02
CA THR A 111 12.22 -2.40 -0.14
C THR A 111 11.49 -2.27 1.19
N GLU A 112 12.17 -2.53 2.31
CA GLU A 112 11.56 -2.62 3.64
C GLU A 112 10.77 -1.38 4.00
N ARG A 113 11.37 -0.19 3.89
CA ARG A 113 10.74 1.05 4.35
C ARG A 113 9.46 1.37 3.58
N LEU A 114 9.49 1.29 2.27
CA LEU A 114 8.32 1.56 1.43
C LEU A 114 7.19 0.57 1.74
N MET A 115 7.50 -0.72 1.79
CA MET A 115 6.54 -1.76 2.11
C MET A 115 5.90 -1.54 3.47
N LEU A 116 6.70 -1.26 4.51
CA LEU A 116 6.19 -1.02 5.87
C LEU A 116 5.31 0.24 5.94
N ASN A 117 5.69 1.33 5.28
CA ASN A 117 4.92 2.57 5.27
C ASN A 117 3.53 2.35 4.64
N ILE A 118 3.46 1.62 3.53
CA ILE A 118 2.19 1.29 2.87
C ILE A 118 1.34 0.40 3.78
N MET A 119 1.88 -0.71 4.27
CA MET A 119 1.12 -1.67 5.07
C MET A 119 0.65 -1.08 6.40
N GLN A 120 1.46 -0.29 7.09
CA GLN A 120 1.07 0.40 8.32
C GLN A 120 -0.11 1.34 8.08
N ARG A 121 -0.06 2.14 7.00
CA ARG A 121 -1.15 3.04 6.65
C ARG A 121 -2.43 2.29 6.32
N MET A 122 -2.34 1.29 5.46
CA MET A 122 -3.50 0.50 5.06
C MET A 122 -4.11 -0.26 6.23
N SER A 123 -3.29 -0.90 7.06
CA SER A 123 -3.75 -1.64 8.26
C SER A 123 -4.38 -0.71 9.30
N GLY A 124 -3.84 0.49 9.48
CA GLY A 124 -4.44 1.51 10.35
C GLY A 124 -5.83 1.92 9.89
N ILE A 125 -6.01 2.19 8.59
CA ILE A 125 -7.32 2.53 7.99
C ILE A 125 -8.28 1.35 8.10
N ALA A 126 -7.85 0.14 7.74
CA ALA A 126 -8.68 -1.07 7.82
C ALA A 126 -9.13 -1.36 9.25
N THR A 127 -8.22 -1.22 10.24
CA THR A 127 -8.52 -1.40 11.65
C THR A 127 -9.56 -0.40 12.15
N MET A 128 -9.40 0.89 11.82
CA MET A 128 -10.36 1.91 12.22
C MET A 128 -11.72 1.69 11.55
N THR A 129 -11.72 1.38 10.26
CA THR A 129 -12.95 1.04 9.51
C THR A 129 -13.68 -0.14 10.16
N ASN A 130 -12.95 -1.21 10.50
CA ASN A 130 -13.53 -2.40 11.12
C ASN A 130 -14.15 -2.10 12.48
N ARG A 131 -13.56 -1.19 13.29
CA ARG A 131 -14.16 -0.74 14.54
C ARG A 131 -15.54 -0.10 14.33
N TYR A 132 -15.65 0.79 13.33
CA TYR A 132 -16.95 1.41 13.00
C TYR A 132 -17.94 0.41 12.44
N VAL A 133 -17.50 -0.48 11.54
CA VAL A 133 -18.37 -1.53 10.96
C VAL A 133 -18.98 -2.38 12.07
N LYS A 134 -18.17 -2.83 13.04
CA LYS A 134 -18.66 -3.60 14.19
C LYS A 134 -19.68 -2.87 15.05
N LEU A 135 -19.55 -1.55 15.23
CA LEU A 135 -20.51 -0.75 15.98
C LEU A 135 -21.85 -0.60 15.25
N LEU A 136 -21.88 -0.78 13.94
CA LEU A 136 -23.06 -0.65 13.10
C LEU A 136 -23.72 -1.99 12.77
N GLU A 137 -23.19 -3.10 13.27
CA GLU A 137 -23.77 -4.43 13.05
C GLU A 137 -25.24 -4.47 13.51
N GLY A 138 -26.10 -5.04 12.67
CA GLY A 138 -27.55 -5.15 12.93
C GLY A 138 -28.36 -3.87 12.67
N THR A 139 -27.74 -2.73 12.34
CA THR A 139 -28.46 -1.46 12.08
C THR A 139 -28.88 -1.25 10.63
N GLY A 140 -28.35 -2.05 9.69
CA GLY A 140 -28.50 -1.84 8.25
C GLY A 140 -27.71 -0.63 7.71
N THR A 141 -26.88 0.01 8.53
CA THR A 141 -26.04 1.16 8.15
C THR A 141 -24.65 0.69 7.72
N HIS A 142 -24.08 1.35 6.72
CA HIS A 142 -22.76 1.04 6.19
C HIS A 142 -21.77 2.20 6.34
N VAL A 143 -20.50 1.88 6.57
CA VAL A 143 -19.40 2.85 6.54
C VAL A 143 -18.99 3.08 5.08
N LEU A 144 -19.05 4.34 4.63
CA LEU A 144 -18.59 4.75 3.31
C LEU A 144 -17.31 5.58 3.41
N ASP A 145 -16.41 5.40 2.47
CA ASP A 145 -15.24 6.25 2.32
C ASP A 145 -15.56 7.60 1.64
N THR A 146 -14.54 8.42 1.47
CA THR A 146 -14.66 9.72 0.81
C THR A 146 -13.52 9.93 -0.21
N ARG A 147 -13.59 11.06 -0.96
CA ARG A 147 -12.47 11.54 -1.78
C ARG A 147 -11.46 12.41 -1.01
N LYS A 148 -11.65 12.60 0.28
CA LYS A 148 -10.73 13.35 1.15
C LYS A 148 -9.58 12.44 1.58
N THR A 149 -8.79 12.01 0.61
CA THR A 149 -7.67 11.09 0.75
C THR A 149 -6.34 11.84 0.61
N THR A 150 -5.27 11.23 1.07
CA THR A 150 -3.92 11.74 0.81
C THR A 150 -3.66 11.73 -0.70
N PRO A 151 -3.15 12.83 -1.29
CA PRO A 151 -2.78 12.85 -2.69
C PRO A 151 -1.86 11.68 -3.06
N GLY A 152 -2.15 11.01 -4.18
CA GLY A 152 -1.42 9.81 -4.62
C GLY A 152 -1.86 8.50 -3.94
N MET A 153 -2.35 8.53 -2.70
CA MET A 153 -2.65 7.32 -1.90
C MET A 153 -4.09 6.82 -2.02
N ARG A 154 -4.94 7.46 -2.84
CA ARG A 154 -6.39 7.18 -2.86
C ARG A 154 -6.73 5.73 -3.11
N MET A 155 -6.07 5.07 -4.05
CA MET A 155 -6.36 3.67 -4.38
C MET A 155 -6.10 2.77 -3.18
N LEU A 156 -4.97 2.93 -2.53
CA LEU A 156 -4.59 2.16 -1.35
C LEU A 156 -5.50 2.44 -0.14
N GLU A 157 -5.85 3.72 0.10
CA GLU A 157 -6.74 4.07 1.20
C GLU A 157 -8.16 3.53 1.02
N LYS A 158 -8.67 3.56 -0.21
CA LYS A 158 -9.99 2.98 -0.54
C LYS A 158 -9.99 1.46 -0.48
N GLN A 159 -8.92 0.80 -0.91
CA GLN A 159 -8.75 -0.64 -0.71
C GLN A 159 -8.74 -0.98 0.79
N ALA A 160 -8.02 -0.22 1.59
CA ALA A 160 -7.95 -0.44 3.03
C ALA A 160 -9.33 -0.29 3.72
N VAL A 161 -10.16 0.67 3.31
CA VAL A 161 -11.55 0.79 3.79
C VAL A 161 -12.35 -0.47 3.45
N LYS A 162 -12.23 -0.97 2.22
CA LYS A 162 -12.92 -2.19 1.78
C LYS A 162 -12.46 -3.42 2.56
N ILE A 163 -11.14 -3.56 2.77
CA ILE A 163 -10.53 -4.63 3.56
C ILE A 163 -11.05 -4.59 5.01
N GLY A 164 -11.24 -3.41 5.59
CA GLY A 164 -11.80 -3.22 6.93
C GLY A 164 -13.32 -3.49 7.05
N GLY A 165 -14.00 -3.85 5.93
CA GLY A 165 -15.42 -4.15 5.89
C GLY A 165 -16.31 -2.95 5.54
N GLY A 166 -15.74 -1.79 5.22
CA GLY A 166 -16.47 -0.64 4.70
C GLY A 166 -16.77 -0.77 3.21
N MET A 167 -17.42 0.24 2.65
CA MET A 167 -17.77 0.33 1.24
C MET A 167 -17.14 1.55 0.59
N ASN A 168 -16.77 1.42 -0.67
CA ASN A 168 -16.24 2.54 -1.42
C ASN A 168 -17.40 3.39 -2.00
N HIS A 169 -17.32 4.70 -1.81
CA HIS A 169 -18.03 5.68 -2.59
C HIS A 169 -17.21 5.96 -3.87
N ARG A 170 -17.61 6.92 -4.69
CA ARG A 170 -16.93 7.26 -5.97
C ARG A 170 -15.40 7.37 -5.83
N ILE A 171 -14.69 6.87 -6.82
CA ILE A 171 -13.23 6.88 -6.86
C ILE A 171 -12.70 8.26 -7.28
N GLY A 172 -13.33 8.89 -8.24
CA GLY A 172 -12.90 10.16 -8.80
C GLY A 172 -14.07 11.07 -9.19
N LEU A 173 -13.76 12.15 -9.91
CA LEU A 173 -14.78 13.05 -10.50
C LEU A 173 -15.45 12.44 -11.73
N PHE A 174 -14.82 11.45 -12.32
CA PHE A 174 -15.28 10.71 -13.49
C PHE A 174 -16.24 9.56 -13.14
N ASP A 175 -16.37 9.23 -11.85
CA ASP A 175 -17.13 8.11 -11.35
C ASP A 175 -18.26 8.63 -10.46
N MET A 176 -19.50 8.25 -10.74
CA MET A 176 -20.72 8.73 -10.10
C MET A 176 -21.00 10.24 -10.29
N ILE A 177 -22.14 10.55 -10.84
CA ILE A 177 -22.70 11.91 -10.95
C ILE A 177 -23.70 12.13 -9.81
#